data_70ea61c2c21beb046a1cb547380fc27b
#
_entry.id   70ea61c2c21beb046a1cb547380fc27b
#
_cell.length_a   1.000
_cell.length_b   1.000
_cell.length_c   1.000
_cell.angle_alpha   90.00
_cell.angle_beta   90.00
_cell.angle_gamma   90.00
#
_symmetry.space_group_name_H-M   'P 1'
#
loop_
_entity.id
_entity.type
_entity.pdbx_description
1 polymer ?
#
loop_
_entity_poly.entity_id
_entity_poly.type
_entity_poly.pdbx_seq_one_letter_code
_entity_poly.pdbx_strand_id
1 'polypeptide(L)'
;MSIPNVILKDLVDAGVHFGHKSQRWNPKMLKYIHSTRENVHIINLNQTVQMMQEALAVIXGVVSKGGKVXFVATKKQAASKXADLAKDTNQYFVNHRWLGGMLTNWSTITKSIKKMKELETLKXNPNNEFTKKEILKISNQHEKXVKSLXGISEMKKSPDXLFIIXTKLEHIAVSEANHXNIPIIGIVDTNCDPDLIDYPIPGNDDSRRSIDLYCNLIRETINSSNNEINFQESNKIDQPELRKDNVSSEMNENSNNKNEQNGS
;
A
#
# COMPACT_ATOMS: atom_id res chain seq x y z
N MET A 1 9.70 14.32 -8.28
CA MET A 1 9.24 12.93 -8.06
C MET A 1 9.65 12.09 -9.25
N SER A 2 10.59 11.18 -9.08
CA SER A 2 11.04 10.31 -10.17
C SER A 2 10.40 8.93 -10.00
N ILE A 3 9.51 8.62 -10.92
CA ILE A 3 8.95 7.26 -11.06
C ILE A 3 9.97 6.44 -11.84
N PRO A 4 10.32 5.23 -11.43
CA PRO A 4 11.23 4.39 -12.19
C PRO A 4 10.69 4.14 -13.59
N ASN A 5 11.57 4.13 -14.58
CA ASN A 5 11.19 3.86 -15.95
C ASN A 5 10.96 2.36 -16.16
N VAL A 6 9.80 2.01 -16.65
CA VAL A 6 9.45 0.61 -16.94
C VAL A 6 10.04 0.22 -18.29
N ILE A 7 11.02 -0.67 -18.28
CA ILE A 7 11.78 -1.07 -19.47
C ILE A 7 11.21 -2.38 -20.04
N LEU A 8 10.86 -2.35 -21.33
CA LEU A 8 10.28 -3.50 -22.05
C LEU A 8 11.19 -4.75 -21.95
N LYS A 9 12.49 -4.56 -22.05
CA LYS A 9 13.46 -5.66 -21.96
C LYS A 9 13.37 -6.38 -20.60
N ASP A 10 13.27 -5.64 -19.51
CA ASP A 10 13.18 -6.21 -18.17
C ASP A 10 11.90 -7.04 -17.99
N LEU A 11 10.79 -6.59 -18.59
CA LEU A 11 9.52 -7.33 -18.60
C LEU A 11 9.66 -8.66 -19.36
N VAL A 12 10.34 -8.65 -20.52
CA VAL A 12 10.61 -9.87 -21.32
C VAL A 12 11.49 -10.85 -20.51
N ASP A 13 12.59 -10.35 -19.95
CA ASP A 13 13.57 -11.16 -19.20
C ASP A 13 12.95 -11.78 -17.94
N ALA A 14 12.01 -11.06 -17.31
CA ALA A 14 11.25 -11.55 -16.15
C ALA A 14 10.12 -12.53 -16.54
N GLY A 15 9.77 -12.64 -17.82
CA GLY A 15 8.72 -13.52 -18.31
C GLY A 15 7.30 -13.01 -18.07
N VAL A 16 7.14 -11.70 -18.01
CA VAL A 16 5.85 -11.01 -17.78
C VAL A 16 4.84 -11.30 -18.90
N HIS A 17 5.34 -11.56 -20.12
CA HIS A 17 4.54 -11.82 -21.31
C HIS A 17 3.84 -13.18 -21.34
N PHE A 18 4.24 -14.12 -20.48
CA PHE A 18 3.62 -15.45 -20.43
C PHE A 18 2.32 -15.42 -19.62
N GLY A 19 1.20 -15.60 -20.28
CA GLY A 19 -0.10 -15.80 -19.65
C GLY A 19 -0.38 -17.27 -19.37
N HIS A 20 -1.63 -17.57 -19.13
CA HIS A 20 -2.13 -18.93 -18.88
C HIS A 20 -2.43 -19.66 -20.18
N LYS A 21 -2.64 -20.99 -20.07
CA LYS A 21 -3.10 -21.83 -21.19
C LYS A 21 -4.41 -21.29 -21.76
N SER A 22 -4.56 -21.34 -23.09
CA SER A 22 -5.72 -20.83 -23.83
C SER A 22 -7.06 -21.38 -23.33
N GLN A 23 -7.09 -22.60 -22.80
CA GLN A 23 -8.29 -23.22 -22.25
C GLN A 23 -8.80 -22.56 -20.97
N ARG A 24 -7.96 -21.79 -20.27
CA ARG A 24 -8.28 -21.18 -18.96
C ARG A 24 -8.51 -19.67 -19.01
N TRP A 25 -8.52 -19.10 -20.21
CA TRP A 25 -8.54 -17.66 -20.39
C TRP A 25 -9.93 -17.05 -20.09
N ASN A 26 -9.92 -15.75 -19.86
CA ASN A 26 -11.13 -14.93 -19.79
C ASN A 26 -11.22 -14.13 -21.10
N PRO A 27 -12.35 -14.21 -21.84
CA PRO A 27 -12.53 -13.45 -23.09
C PRO A 27 -12.33 -11.94 -22.95
N LYS A 28 -12.62 -11.35 -21.79
CA LYS A 28 -12.39 -9.93 -21.52
C LYS A 28 -10.92 -9.53 -21.60
N MET A 29 -9.99 -10.49 -21.50
CA MET A 29 -8.56 -10.27 -21.62
C MET A 29 -8.08 -10.19 -23.09
N LEU A 30 -8.95 -10.43 -24.06
CA LEU A 30 -8.60 -10.42 -25.50
C LEU A 30 -7.83 -9.15 -25.89
N LYS A 31 -8.25 -8.00 -25.39
CA LYS A 31 -7.61 -6.68 -25.69
C LYS A 31 -6.14 -6.58 -25.23
N TYR A 32 -5.71 -7.46 -24.31
CA TYR A 32 -4.35 -7.48 -23.77
C TYR A 32 -3.50 -8.64 -24.33
N ILE A 33 -4.10 -9.54 -25.11
CA ILE A 33 -3.40 -10.71 -25.67
C ILE A 33 -2.83 -10.34 -27.05
N HIS A 34 -1.53 -10.54 -27.22
CA HIS A 34 -0.84 -10.33 -28.50
C HIS A 34 -1.00 -11.52 -29.45
N SER A 35 -0.83 -12.74 -28.92
CA SER A 35 -0.83 -13.98 -29.71
C SER A 35 -0.95 -15.19 -28.81
N THR A 36 -0.99 -16.38 -29.43
CA THR A 36 -0.96 -17.67 -28.71
C THR A 36 0.16 -18.50 -29.28
N ARG A 37 1.03 -19.04 -28.42
CA ARG A 37 2.10 -19.98 -28.78
C ARG A 37 2.04 -21.22 -27.90
N GLU A 38 2.06 -22.38 -28.50
CA GLU A 38 2.01 -23.67 -27.80
C GLU A 38 0.88 -23.74 -26.74
N ASN A 39 -0.30 -23.26 -27.11
CA ASN A 39 -1.49 -23.20 -26.26
C ASN A 39 -1.33 -22.29 -25.01
N VAL A 40 -0.34 -21.38 -25.01
CA VAL A 40 -0.16 -20.37 -23.95
C VAL A 40 -0.39 -18.98 -24.58
N HIS A 41 -1.16 -18.15 -23.94
CA HIS A 41 -1.36 -16.77 -24.37
C HIS A 41 -0.12 -15.93 -24.11
N ILE A 42 0.22 -15.06 -25.07
CA ILE A 42 1.32 -14.08 -24.95
C ILE A 42 0.68 -12.71 -24.76
N ILE A 43 1.01 -12.07 -23.67
CA ILE A 43 0.49 -10.74 -23.30
C ILE A 43 1.23 -9.64 -24.07
N ASN A 44 0.51 -8.60 -24.46
CA ASN A 44 1.07 -7.43 -25.16
C ASN A 44 1.81 -6.52 -24.17
N LEU A 45 3.11 -6.64 -24.11
CA LEU A 45 3.95 -5.89 -23.15
C LEU A 45 3.99 -4.38 -23.40
N ASN A 46 3.69 -3.91 -24.61
CA ASN A 46 3.58 -2.46 -24.86
C ASN A 46 2.48 -1.83 -24.01
N GLN A 47 1.35 -2.52 -23.88
CA GLN A 47 0.28 -2.10 -22.99
C GLN A 47 0.69 -2.23 -21.52
N THR A 48 1.39 -3.32 -21.16
CA THR A 48 1.89 -3.54 -19.79
C THR A 48 2.80 -2.39 -19.34
N VAL A 49 3.73 -1.94 -20.19
CA VAL A 49 4.63 -0.81 -19.89
C VAL A 49 3.82 0.44 -19.54
N GLN A 50 2.86 0.80 -20.39
CA GLN A 50 2.04 2.00 -20.21
C GLN A 50 1.20 1.94 -18.93
N MET A 51 0.50 0.81 -18.74
CA MET A 51 -0.41 0.61 -17.60
C MET A 51 0.35 0.47 -16.28
N MET A 52 1.54 -0.14 -16.31
CA MET A 52 2.44 -0.19 -15.15
C MET A 52 2.92 1.21 -14.77
N GLN A 53 3.34 2.01 -15.76
CA GLN A 53 3.80 3.39 -15.53
C GLN A 53 2.68 4.25 -14.91
N GLU A 54 1.45 4.09 -15.40
CA GLU A 54 0.26 4.75 -14.85
C GLU A 54 -0.01 4.31 -13.40
N ALA A 55 0.05 3.01 -13.13
CA ALA A 55 -0.15 2.46 -11.79
C ALA A 55 0.90 2.97 -10.80
N LEU A 56 2.18 3.04 -11.21
CA LEU A 56 3.25 3.61 -10.38
C LEU A 56 2.99 5.10 -10.07
N ALA A 57 2.48 5.85 -11.04
CA ALA A 57 2.10 7.26 -10.84
C ALA A 57 0.98 7.39 -9.80
N VAL A 58 -0.01 6.51 -9.84
CA VAL A 58 -1.11 6.47 -8.85
C VAL A 58 -0.55 6.14 -7.45
N ILE A 59 0.32 5.18 -7.35
CA ILE A 59 0.99 4.86 -6.08
C ILE A 59 1.75 6.07 -5.53
N UNK A 60 2.46 6.72 -6.32
CA UNK A 60 3.08 7.73 -6.02
C UNK A 60 2.29 8.65 -5.53
N GLY A 61 1.24 9.08 -6.12
CA GLY A 61 0.27 10.11 -5.72
C GLY A 61 -0.42 9.84 -4.39
N VAL A 62 -0.69 8.59 -4.08
CA VAL A 62 -1.27 8.19 -2.78
C VAL A 62 -0.25 8.36 -1.66
N VAL A 63 0.95 7.86 -1.83
CA VAL A 63 1.99 7.86 -0.78
C VAL A 63 2.48 9.28 -0.50
N SER A 64 2.64 10.12 -1.52
CA SER A 64 3.08 11.52 -1.35
C SER A 64 2.12 12.36 -0.50
N LYS A 65 0.85 11.96 -0.42
CA LYS A 65 -0.17 12.60 0.42
C LYS A 65 -0.28 11.96 1.82
N GLY A 66 0.65 11.06 2.15
CA GLY A 66 0.62 10.30 3.41
C GLY A 66 -0.39 9.16 3.41
N GLY A 67 -0.94 8.81 2.25
CA GLY A 67 -1.87 7.70 2.09
C GLY A 67 -1.19 6.34 2.24
N LYS A 68 -2.00 5.30 2.48
CA LYS A 68 -1.53 3.94 2.72
C LYS A 68 -2.07 2.95 1.68
N VAL A 69 -1.20 2.04 1.31
CA VAL A 69 -1.49 0.95 0.36
C VAL A 69 -1.56 -0.41 1.09
N UNK A 70 -2.53 -1.50 0.85
CA UNK A 70 -2.59 -2.61 1.23
C UNK A 70 -2.15 -3.41 0.26
N PHE A 71 -1.18 -4.14 0.40
CA PHE A 71 -0.68 -5.15 -0.55
C PHE A 71 -1.33 -6.49 -0.27
N VAL A 72 -1.94 -7.11 -1.28
CA VAL A 72 -2.68 -8.37 -1.12
C VAL A 72 -2.11 -9.44 -2.06
N ALA A 73 -1.58 -10.53 -1.48
CA ALA A 73 -1.06 -11.66 -2.25
C ALA A 73 -0.99 -12.90 -1.36
N THR A 74 -1.99 -13.77 -1.42
CA THR A 74 -2.03 -15.01 -0.61
C THR A 74 -1.35 -16.20 -1.31
N LYS A 75 -1.07 -16.10 -2.61
CA LYS A 75 -0.40 -17.14 -3.38
C LYS A 75 1.05 -17.33 -2.89
N LYS A 76 1.47 -18.58 -2.70
CA LYS A 76 2.78 -18.94 -2.13
C LYS A 76 3.96 -18.24 -2.83
N GLN A 77 3.90 -18.07 -4.15
CA GLN A 77 4.95 -17.43 -4.94
C GLN A 77 5.12 -15.93 -4.63
N ALA A 78 4.02 -15.25 -4.26
CA ALA A 78 3.97 -13.81 -4.03
C ALA A 78 3.92 -13.42 -2.55
N ALA A 79 3.44 -14.30 -1.69
CA ALA A 79 3.10 -14.04 -0.29
C ALA A 79 4.26 -13.43 0.52
N SER A 80 5.48 -13.98 0.42
CA SER A 80 6.64 -13.43 1.13
C SER A 80 7.05 -12.09 0.54
N LYS A 81 7.10 -11.99 -0.77
CA LYS A 81 7.50 -10.77 -1.48
C LYS A 81 6.58 -9.58 -1.20
N UNK A 82 5.26 -9.75 -1.08
CA UNK A 82 4.43 -8.89 -0.75
C UNK A 82 4.61 -8.44 0.47
N ALA A 83 4.85 -9.26 1.48
CA ALA A 83 5.09 -8.87 2.86
C ALA A 83 6.39 -8.07 3.04
N ASP A 84 7.47 -8.50 2.43
CA ASP A 84 8.76 -7.81 2.48
C ASP A 84 8.65 -6.40 1.88
N LEU A 85 8.01 -6.26 0.71
CA LEU A 85 7.72 -4.96 0.09
C LEU A 85 6.99 -4.02 1.06
N ALA A 86 5.92 -4.49 1.68
CA ALA A 86 5.10 -3.69 2.60
C ALA A 86 5.88 -3.25 3.84
N LYS A 87 6.68 -4.14 4.41
CA LYS A 87 7.54 -3.83 5.57
C LYS A 87 8.60 -2.78 5.21
N ASP A 88 9.30 -2.98 4.09
CA ASP A 88 10.37 -2.10 3.61
C ASP A 88 9.86 -0.68 3.32
N THR A 89 8.60 -0.55 2.95
CA THR A 89 7.97 0.71 2.54
C THR A 89 7.00 1.27 3.59
N ASN A 90 6.91 0.64 4.77
CA ASN A 90 5.99 1.03 5.85
C ASN A 90 4.52 1.08 5.39
N GLN A 91 4.12 0.03 4.67
CA GLN A 91 2.76 -0.15 4.16
C GLN A 91 2.09 -1.38 4.80
N TYR A 92 0.82 -1.63 4.50
CA TYR A 92 0.06 -2.76 5.04
C TYR A 92 0.03 -3.94 4.08
N PHE A 93 -0.17 -5.16 4.61
CA PHE A 93 -0.23 -6.36 3.76
C PHE A 93 -1.16 -7.44 4.31
N VAL A 94 -1.67 -8.27 3.39
CA VAL A 94 -2.34 -9.54 3.67
C VAL A 94 -1.70 -10.59 2.77
N ASN A 95 -0.95 -11.52 3.37
CA ASN A 95 -0.13 -12.50 2.64
C ASN A 95 -0.45 -13.96 2.95
N HIS A 96 -1.48 -14.25 3.73
CA HIS A 96 -1.86 -15.63 4.07
C HIS A 96 -3.29 -15.95 3.64
N ARG A 97 -4.26 -15.25 4.17
CA ARG A 97 -5.68 -15.44 3.82
C ARG A 97 -6.42 -14.12 4.02
N TRP A 98 -7.17 -13.72 3.02
CA TRP A 98 -8.11 -12.61 3.17
C TRP A 98 -9.31 -13.10 4.00
N LEU A 99 -9.56 -12.49 5.12
CA LEU A 99 -10.74 -12.78 5.94
C LEU A 99 -11.91 -11.91 5.44
N GLY A 100 -13.05 -12.52 5.20
CA GLY A 100 -14.24 -11.77 4.80
C GLY A 100 -14.54 -10.64 5.79
N GLY A 101 -14.78 -9.44 5.27
CA GLY A 101 -15.07 -8.26 6.08
C GLY A 101 -13.84 -7.42 6.46
N MET A 102 -12.66 -7.69 5.90
CA MET A 102 -11.45 -6.90 6.22
C MET A 102 -11.61 -5.41 5.89
N LEU A 103 -12.39 -5.07 4.87
CA LEU A 103 -12.71 -3.68 4.52
C LEU A 103 -14.15 -3.32 4.91
N THR A 104 -15.08 -4.22 4.66
CA THR A 104 -16.53 -3.97 4.83
C THR A 104 -17.02 -4.14 6.28
N ASN A 105 -16.28 -4.83 7.15
CA ASN A 105 -16.62 -5.04 8.56
C ASN A 105 -15.41 -4.84 9.47
N TRP A 106 -14.78 -3.66 9.35
CA TRP A 106 -13.56 -3.31 10.07
C TRP A 106 -13.71 -3.38 11.60
N SER A 107 -14.90 -3.07 12.13
CA SER A 107 -15.16 -3.15 13.57
C SER A 107 -14.94 -4.56 14.14
N THR A 108 -15.33 -5.59 13.40
CA THR A 108 -15.11 -7.00 13.79
C THR A 108 -13.63 -7.39 13.64
N ILE A 109 -12.98 -6.93 12.58
CA ILE A 109 -11.55 -7.16 12.38
C ILE A 109 -10.73 -6.52 13.51
N THR A 110 -11.07 -5.29 13.92
CA THR A 110 -10.43 -4.58 15.06
C THR A 110 -10.53 -5.38 16.36
N LYS A 111 -11.70 -5.99 16.64
CA LYS A 111 -11.87 -6.87 17.82
C LYS A 111 -10.93 -8.09 17.73
N SER A 112 -10.76 -8.65 16.54
CA SER A 112 -9.86 -9.79 16.31
C SER A 112 -8.38 -9.38 16.48
N ILE A 113 -8.00 -8.17 16.03
CA ILE A 113 -6.66 -7.60 16.23
C ILE A 113 -6.42 -7.37 17.74
N LYS A 114 -7.39 -6.81 18.45
CA LYS A 114 -7.29 -6.60 19.90
C LYS A 114 -7.07 -7.94 20.62
N LYS A 115 -7.86 -8.95 20.29
CA LYS A 115 -7.70 -10.31 20.83
C LYS A 115 -6.31 -10.90 20.54
N MET A 116 -5.78 -10.68 19.34
CA MET A 116 -4.41 -11.10 18.96
C MET A 116 -3.37 -10.47 19.89
N LYS A 117 -3.47 -9.15 20.14
CA LYS A 117 -2.56 -8.41 21.04
C LYS A 117 -2.71 -8.87 22.50
N GLU A 118 -3.93 -9.18 22.95
CA GLU A 118 -4.18 -9.75 24.30
C GLU A 118 -3.52 -11.13 24.46
N LEU A 119 -3.65 -12.00 23.46
CA LEU A 119 -2.99 -13.33 23.47
C LEU A 119 -1.47 -13.21 23.49
N GLU A 120 -0.91 -12.20 22.81
CA GLU A 120 0.52 -11.89 22.82
C GLU A 120 0.98 -11.49 24.24
N THR A 121 0.23 -10.62 24.90
CA THR A 121 0.49 -10.19 26.29
C THR A 121 0.42 -11.39 27.27
N LEU A 122 -0.59 -12.25 27.13
CA LEU A 122 -0.73 -13.47 27.94
C LEU A 122 0.43 -14.44 27.72
N LYS A 123 0.90 -14.55 26.54
CA LYS A 123 2.08 -15.40 26.23
C LYS A 123 3.37 -14.90 26.89
N UNK A 124 3.41 -13.71 26.96
CA UNK A 124 4.41 -13.17 27.43
C UNK A 124 4.46 -13.04 28.78
N ASN A 125 3.65 -13.20 29.62
CA ASN A 125 3.59 -12.93 31.05
C ASN A 125 4.22 -14.10 31.86
N PRO A 126 5.33 -13.87 32.54
CA PRO A 126 5.99 -14.94 33.30
C PRO A 126 5.24 -15.40 34.57
N ASN A 127 4.28 -14.61 35.04
CA ASN A 127 3.50 -14.90 36.26
C ASN A 127 2.18 -15.63 35.98
N ASN A 128 2.03 -16.19 34.76
CA ASN A 128 0.82 -16.94 34.41
C ASN A 128 0.72 -18.29 35.18
N GLU A 129 -0.37 -18.49 35.85
CA GLU A 129 -0.73 -19.76 36.50
C GLU A 129 -1.27 -20.81 35.52
N PHE A 130 -1.03 -20.63 34.23
CA PHE A 130 -1.54 -21.54 33.20
C PHE A 130 -0.74 -22.85 33.13
N THR A 131 -1.45 -23.92 32.92
CA THR A 131 -0.85 -25.24 32.63
C THR A 131 -0.12 -25.21 31.28
N LYS A 132 0.83 -26.11 31.10
CA LYS A 132 1.56 -26.27 29.79
C LYS A 132 0.61 -26.45 28.60
N LYS A 133 -0.51 -27.16 28.82
CA LYS A 133 -1.54 -27.41 27.79
C LYS A 133 -2.26 -26.10 27.39
N GLU A 134 -2.56 -25.25 28.35
CA GLU A 134 -3.21 -23.94 28.12
C GLU A 134 -2.28 -22.98 27.40
N ILE A 135 -1.00 -22.94 27.79
CA ILE A 135 0.04 -22.15 27.12
C ILE A 135 0.15 -22.56 25.64
N LEU A 136 0.18 -23.86 25.37
CA LEU A 136 0.22 -24.36 23.98
C LEU A 136 -1.02 -23.95 23.20
N LYS A 137 -2.21 -24.00 23.82
CA LYS A 137 -3.47 -23.59 23.18
C LYS A 137 -3.47 -22.09 22.86
N ILE A 138 -3.01 -21.24 23.80
CA ILE A 138 -2.86 -19.78 23.63
C ILE A 138 -1.88 -19.49 22.48
N SER A 139 -0.71 -20.16 22.48
CA SER A 139 0.31 -19.99 21.44
C SER A 139 -0.22 -20.32 20.04
N ASN A 140 -0.90 -21.47 19.92
CA ASN A 140 -1.48 -21.91 18.63
C ASN A 140 -2.56 -20.91 18.15
N GLN A 141 -3.37 -20.39 19.06
CA GLN A 141 -4.43 -19.42 18.76
C GLN A 141 -3.81 -18.08 18.33
N HIS A 142 -2.79 -17.62 19.02
CA HIS A 142 -2.03 -16.40 18.67
C HIS A 142 -1.40 -16.52 17.29
N GLU A 143 -0.72 -17.63 16.99
CA GLU A 143 -0.08 -17.85 15.69
C GLU A 143 -1.07 -17.77 14.50
N LYS A 144 -2.25 -18.33 14.70
CA LYS A 144 -3.34 -18.23 13.70
C LYS A 144 -3.78 -16.79 13.48
N UNK A 145 -3.85 -15.98 14.38
CA UNK A 145 -4.14 -14.78 14.33
C UNK A 145 -3.23 -14.01 13.69
N VAL A 146 -1.97 -14.13 14.09
CA VAL A 146 -0.81 -13.42 13.51
C VAL A 146 -0.67 -13.67 11.99
N LYS A 147 -0.75 -14.88 11.56
CA LYS A 147 -0.64 -15.23 10.12
C LYS A 147 -1.60 -14.41 9.24
N SER A 148 -2.80 -14.12 9.71
CA SER A 148 -3.82 -13.42 8.92
C SER A 148 -3.88 -11.91 9.19
N LEU A 149 -3.50 -11.46 10.36
CA LEU A 149 -3.72 -10.09 10.82
C LEU A 149 -2.44 -9.28 11.07
N UNK A 150 -1.32 -9.76 11.03
CA UNK A 150 -0.24 -9.19 11.27
C UNK A 150 -0.03 -8.10 10.49
N GLY A 151 -0.11 -8.18 9.23
CA GLY A 151 0.17 -7.09 8.29
C GLY A 151 -0.77 -5.89 8.35
N ILE A 152 -1.87 -5.99 9.04
CA ILE A 152 -2.86 -4.91 9.20
C ILE A 152 -3.08 -4.51 10.66
N SER A 153 -2.28 -5.01 11.61
CA SER A 153 -2.48 -4.79 13.05
C SER A 153 -2.37 -3.31 13.45
N GLU A 154 -1.62 -2.52 12.72
CA GLU A 154 -1.40 -1.09 12.98
C GLU A 154 -2.29 -0.19 12.10
N MET A 155 -3.17 -0.77 11.30
CA MET A 155 -4.05 -0.03 10.42
C MET A 155 -5.18 0.62 11.24
N LYS A 156 -5.25 1.96 11.21
CA LYS A 156 -6.26 2.74 11.96
C LYS A 156 -7.49 3.08 11.12
N LYS A 157 -7.35 3.13 9.82
CA LYS A 157 -8.42 3.44 8.85
C LYS A 157 -8.28 2.54 7.63
N SER A 158 -9.28 2.48 6.78
CA SER A 158 -9.22 1.80 5.49
C SER A 158 -8.02 2.30 4.67
N PRO A 159 -7.35 1.43 3.91
CA PRO A 159 -6.26 1.84 3.04
C PRO A 159 -6.79 2.74 1.92
N ASP A 160 -5.97 3.60 1.41
CA ASP A 160 -6.29 4.52 0.31
C ASP A 160 -6.15 3.87 -1.07
N UNK A 161 -5.41 2.46 -1.41
CA UNK A 161 -5.21 1.83 -2.43
C UNK A 161 -5.11 0.53 -2.13
N LEU A 162 -5.60 -0.37 -2.88
CA LEU A 162 -5.15 -1.77 -2.85
C LEU A 162 -4.22 -2.07 -4.01
N PHE A 163 -3.17 -2.84 -3.76
CA PHE A 163 -2.37 -3.47 -4.81
C PHE A 163 -2.51 -4.99 -4.67
N ILE A 164 -2.99 -5.68 -5.73
CA ILE A 164 -3.35 -7.10 -5.69
C ILE A 164 -2.56 -7.88 -6.76
N ILE A 165 -1.94 -8.99 -6.33
CA ILE A 165 -1.41 -10.01 -7.25
C ILE A 165 -2.33 -11.22 -7.12
N UNK A 166 -2.89 -11.79 -8.35
CA UNK A 166 -3.61 -12.73 -8.41
C UNK A 166 -4.87 -12.46 -8.23
N THR A 167 -5.47 -11.41 -8.89
CA THR A 167 -6.81 -10.85 -8.75
C THR A 167 -7.92 -11.90 -8.78
N LYS A 168 -7.75 -12.94 -9.57
CA LYS A 168 -8.69 -14.07 -9.62
C LYS A 168 -8.77 -14.85 -8.30
N LEU A 169 -7.64 -15.04 -7.63
CA LEU A 169 -7.58 -15.73 -6.33
C LEU A 169 -8.16 -14.83 -5.24
N GLU A 170 -7.85 -13.56 -5.28
CA GLU A 170 -8.20 -12.56 -4.26
C GLU A 170 -9.56 -11.89 -4.55
N HIS A 171 -10.49 -12.61 -5.19
CA HIS A 171 -11.79 -12.06 -5.61
C HIS A 171 -12.62 -11.47 -4.47
N ILE A 172 -12.47 -11.97 -3.23
CA ILE A 172 -13.16 -11.41 -2.04
C ILE A 172 -12.61 -10.02 -1.75
N ALA A 173 -11.28 -9.86 -1.78
CA ALA A 173 -10.62 -8.55 -1.57
C ALA A 173 -11.06 -7.55 -2.65
N VAL A 174 -11.09 -7.98 -3.91
CA VAL A 174 -11.57 -7.17 -5.05
C VAL A 174 -13.02 -6.72 -4.82
N SER A 175 -13.89 -7.66 -4.47
CA SER A 175 -15.33 -7.37 -4.23
C SER A 175 -15.52 -6.39 -3.06
N GLU A 176 -14.79 -6.58 -1.96
CA GLU A 176 -14.89 -5.68 -0.79
C GLU A 176 -14.33 -4.28 -1.11
N ALA A 177 -13.22 -4.19 -1.84
CA ALA A 177 -12.64 -2.91 -2.24
C ALA A 177 -13.58 -2.11 -3.14
N ASN A 178 -14.19 -2.78 -4.13
CA ASN A 178 -15.21 -2.17 -5.00
C ASN A 178 -16.42 -1.68 -4.18
N HIS A 179 -16.85 -2.46 -3.21
CA HIS A 179 -17.94 -2.03 -2.31
C HIS A 179 -17.57 -0.82 -1.45
N UNK A 180 -16.24 -0.74 -1.12
CA UNK A 180 -15.78 0.16 -0.47
C UNK A 180 -15.37 1.21 -1.19
N ASN A 181 -15.49 1.36 -2.46
CA ASN A 181 -14.97 2.36 -3.40
C ASN A 181 -13.50 2.69 -3.14
N ILE A 182 -12.71 1.70 -2.80
CA ILE A 182 -11.25 1.80 -2.64
C ILE A 182 -10.62 1.41 -3.97
N PRO A 183 -9.85 2.28 -4.61
CA PRO A 183 -9.25 1.98 -5.91
C PRO A 183 -8.29 0.79 -5.85
N ILE A 184 -8.34 -0.03 -6.90
CA ILE A 184 -7.57 -1.28 -7.01
C ILE A 184 -6.57 -1.18 -8.15
N ILE A 185 -5.30 -1.38 -7.85
CA ILE A 185 -4.26 -1.69 -8.83
C ILE A 185 -4.08 -3.22 -8.80
N GLY A 186 -4.18 -3.88 -9.92
CA GLY A 186 -4.08 -5.35 -9.96
C GLY A 186 -3.28 -5.89 -11.12
N ILE A 187 -2.44 -6.88 -10.84
CA ILE A 187 -1.83 -7.68 -11.90
C ILE A 187 -2.91 -8.60 -12.45
N VAL A 188 -3.19 -8.48 -13.75
CA VAL A 188 -4.22 -9.26 -14.42
C VAL A 188 -3.59 -10.20 -15.46
N ASP A 189 -3.60 -11.48 -15.15
CA ASP A 189 -3.18 -12.52 -16.09
C ASP A 189 -4.35 -12.86 -17.04
N THR A 190 -4.12 -13.64 -18.06
CA THR A 190 -5.10 -13.96 -19.11
C THR A 190 -6.34 -14.71 -18.63
N ASN A 191 -6.35 -15.22 -17.40
CA ASN A 191 -7.50 -15.91 -16.76
C ASN A 191 -8.29 -15.02 -15.80
N CYS A 192 -7.94 -13.72 -15.68
CA CYS A 192 -8.55 -12.76 -14.75
C CYS A 192 -9.69 -11.96 -15.42
N ASP A 193 -10.49 -11.28 -14.63
CA ASP A 193 -11.48 -10.30 -15.11
C ASP A 193 -10.90 -8.89 -14.88
N PRO A 194 -10.52 -8.17 -15.94
CA PRO A 194 -9.93 -6.84 -15.78
C PRO A 194 -10.96 -5.73 -15.44
N ASP A 195 -12.25 -5.97 -15.71
CA ASP A 195 -13.29 -4.94 -15.55
C ASP A 195 -13.56 -4.58 -14.08
N LEU A 196 -13.13 -5.43 -13.15
CA LEU A 196 -13.29 -5.22 -11.71
C LEU A 196 -12.12 -4.45 -11.09
N ILE A 197 -11.12 -4.06 -11.90
CA ILE A 197 -9.86 -3.47 -11.45
C ILE A 197 -9.74 -2.07 -12.06
N ASP A 198 -9.55 -1.05 -11.24
CA ASP A 198 -9.45 0.35 -11.71
C ASP A 198 -8.18 0.58 -12.53
N TYR A 199 -7.07 0.00 -12.11
CA TYR A 199 -5.76 0.12 -12.76
C TYR A 199 -5.21 -1.28 -13.04
N PRO A 200 -5.71 -1.96 -14.09
CA PRO A 200 -5.22 -3.30 -14.43
C PRO A 200 -3.85 -3.24 -15.09
N ILE A 201 -2.96 -4.12 -14.67
CA ILE A 201 -1.62 -4.28 -15.26
C ILE A 201 -1.57 -5.67 -15.88
N PRO A 202 -1.68 -5.80 -17.20
CA PRO A 202 -1.60 -7.11 -17.86
C PRO A 202 -0.22 -7.74 -17.65
N GLY A 203 -0.18 -8.94 -17.11
CA GLY A 203 1.10 -9.59 -16.85
C GLY A 203 0.98 -10.90 -16.09
N ASN A 204 2.08 -11.66 -16.12
CA ASN A 204 2.19 -12.95 -15.45
C ASN A 204 2.10 -12.79 -13.92
N ASP A 205 1.15 -13.46 -13.30
CA ASP A 205 0.96 -13.44 -11.84
C ASP A 205 1.54 -14.68 -11.11
N ASP A 206 2.20 -15.58 -11.87
CA ASP A 206 2.72 -16.86 -11.35
C ASP A 206 4.25 -16.88 -11.21
N SER A 207 4.95 -16.22 -12.13
CA SER A 207 6.41 -16.26 -12.18
C SER A 207 7.02 -15.46 -11.02
N ARG A 208 7.94 -16.09 -10.29
CA ARG A 208 8.68 -15.39 -9.21
C ARG A 208 9.45 -14.18 -9.74
N ARG A 209 10.06 -14.30 -10.94
CA ARG A 209 10.80 -13.18 -11.56
C ARG A 209 9.89 -12.00 -11.90
N SER A 210 8.70 -12.29 -12.44
CA SER A 210 7.69 -11.25 -12.74
C SER A 210 7.25 -10.55 -11.45
N ILE A 211 6.93 -11.32 -10.41
CA ILE A 211 6.51 -10.82 -9.11
C ILE A 211 7.61 -9.95 -8.48
N ASP A 212 8.86 -10.41 -8.52
CA ASP A 212 10.01 -9.64 -7.99
C ASP A 212 10.16 -8.31 -8.74
N LEU A 213 10.01 -8.31 -10.06
CA LEU A 213 10.09 -7.09 -10.88
C LEU A 213 9.02 -6.08 -10.46
N TYR A 214 7.74 -6.52 -10.33
CA TYR A 214 6.65 -5.64 -9.89
C TYR A 214 6.94 -5.06 -8.51
N CYS A 215 7.35 -5.91 -7.56
CA CYS A 215 7.66 -5.48 -6.20
C CYS A 215 8.81 -4.46 -6.16
N ASN A 216 9.85 -4.64 -6.99
CA ASN A 216 10.99 -3.73 -7.04
C ASN A 216 10.60 -2.36 -7.60
N LEU A 217 9.83 -2.31 -8.71
CA LEU A 217 9.35 -1.06 -9.30
C LEU A 217 8.50 -0.26 -8.28
N ILE A 218 7.62 -0.95 -7.56
CA ILE A 218 6.77 -0.33 -6.54
C ILE A 218 7.61 0.16 -5.35
N ARG A 219 8.57 -0.67 -4.89
CA ARG A 219 9.49 -0.29 -3.79
C ARG A 219 10.26 0.98 -4.12
N GLU A 220 10.83 1.06 -5.31
CA GLU A 220 11.56 2.23 -5.79
C GLU A 220 10.65 3.47 -5.81
N THR A 221 9.44 3.32 -6.31
CA THR A 221 8.45 4.41 -6.39
C THR A 221 8.12 4.95 -5.00
N ILE A 222 7.82 4.07 -4.05
CA ILE A 222 7.44 4.48 -2.69
C ILE A 222 8.63 5.11 -1.95
N ASN A 223 9.82 4.52 -2.07
CA ASN A 223 11.01 5.02 -1.41
C ASN A 223 11.43 6.41 -1.95
N SER A 224 11.31 6.64 -3.25
CA SER A 224 11.54 7.95 -3.86
C SER A 224 10.58 9.00 -3.28
N SER A 225 9.32 8.65 -3.13
CA SER A 225 8.31 9.53 -2.54
C SER A 225 8.60 9.83 -1.06
N ASN A 226 8.94 8.83 -0.27
CA ASN A 226 9.25 8.98 1.15
C ASN A 226 10.49 9.87 1.39
N ASN A 227 11.53 9.72 0.57
CA ASN A 227 12.76 10.51 0.67
C ASN A 227 12.46 11.99 0.40
N GLU A 228 11.60 12.31 -0.56
CA GLU A 228 11.22 13.69 -0.87
C GLU A 228 10.39 14.32 0.27
N ILE A 229 9.50 13.56 0.89
CA ILE A 229 8.71 14.02 2.04
C ILE A 229 9.67 14.38 3.20
N ASN A 230 10.57 13.49 3.53
CA ASN A 230 11.56 13.69 4.60
C ASN A 230 12.42 14.93 4.31
N PHE A 231 12.85 15.13 3.07
CA PHE A 231 13.65 16.30 2.65
C PHE A 231 12.85 17.61 2.80
N GLN A 232 11.56 17.60 2.42
CA GLN A 232 10.70 18.79 2.57
C GLN A 232 10.44 19.13 4.04
N GLU A 233 10.25 18.14 4.89
CA GLU A 233 10.06 18.32 6.34
C GLU A 233 11.33 18.89 6.99
N SER A 234 12.50 18.37 6.64
CA SER A 234 13.80 18.88 7.13
C SER A 234 13.99 20.35 6.77
N ASN A 235 13.68 20.74 5.54
CA ASN A 235 13.81 22.12 5.07
C ASN A 235 12.82 23.10 5.74
N LYS A 236 11.67 22.62 6.20
CA LYS A 236 10.71 23.44 6.96
C LYS A 236 11.17 23.71 8.38
N ILE A 237 11.91 22.78 8.99
CA ILE A 237 12.46 22.93 10.35
C ILE A 237 13.63 23.92 10.35
N ASP A 238 14.40 24.00 9.26
CA ASP A 238 15.57 24.87 9.14
C ASP A 238 15.26 26.32 8.72
N GLN A 239 13.99 26.70 8.51
CA GLN A 239 13.62 28.10 8.31
C GLN A 239 13.38 28.75 9.69
N PRO A 240 14.26 29.68 10.16
CA PRO A 240 13.99 30.40 11.40
C PRO A 240 12.73 31.27 11.20
N GLU A 241 11.79 31.16 12.11
CA GLU A 241 10.68 32.08 12.20
C GLU A 241 11.25 33.50 12.26
N LEU A 242 11.01 34.29 11.23
CA LEU A 242 11.24 35.73 11.28
C LEU A 242 10.34 36.28 12.39
N ARG A 243 10.94 36.55 13.55
CA ARG A 243 10.26 37.19 14.66
C ARG A 243 9.69 38.52 14.17
N LYS A 244 8.41 38.64 14.12
CA LYS A 244 7.72 39.92 14.05
C LYS A 244 7.73 40.49 15.45
N ASP A 245 8.92 40.95 15.90
CA ASP A 245 9.04 41.71 17.12
C ASP A 245 8.68 43.18 16.83
N ASN A 246 7.56 43.55 17.35
CA ASN A 246 7.18 44.88 17.82
C ASN A 246 7.91 46.12 17.27
N VAL A 247 7.31 46.79 16.29
CA VAL A 247 7.45 48.25 16.09
C VAL A 247 6.07 48.86 16.36
N SER A 248 5.68 48.94 17.64
CA SER A 248 4.50 49.71 18.06
C SER A 248 4.62 50.13 19.53
N SER A 249 5.73 50.82 19.91
CA SER A 249 5.79 51.50 21.20
C SER A 249 6.79 52.66 21.25
N GLU A 250 6.90 53.46 20.17
CA GLU A 250 7.67 54.72 20.25
C GLU A 250 7.00 55.83 19.40
N MET A 251 5.73 56.09 19.60
CA MET A 251 5.05 57.29 19.08
C MET A 251 3.90 57.75 19.99
N ASN A 252 4.17 57.86 21.31
CA ASN A 252 3.21 58.57 22.19
C ASN A 252 3.85 59.19 23.41
N GLU A 253 5.02 59.87 23.26
CA GLU A 253 5.56 60.74 24.30
C GLU A 253 6.16 62.04 23.74
N ASN A 254 5.40 62.78 22.90
CA ASN A 254 5.80 64.15 22.55
C ASN A 254 4.59 65.02 22.12
N SER A 255 3.51 65.01 22.92
CA SER A 255 2.37 65.92 22.67
C SER A 255 1.73 66.47 23.94
N ASN A 256 2.50 66.59 25.06
CA ASN A 256 1.98 67.28 26.25
C ASN A 256 3.07 68.16 26.90
N ASN A 257 3.53 69.19 26.17
CA ASN A 257 4.25 70.31 26.81
C ASN A 257 4.31 71.53 25.89
N LYS A 258 3.13 72.10 25.58
CA LYS A 258 3.02 73.49 25.11
C LYS A 258 1.54 73.93 25.24
N ASN A 259 1.14 74.30 26.45
CA ASN A 259 0.03 75.25 26.67
C ASN A 259 -0.07 75.55 28.15
N GLU A 260 0.91 76.25 28.68
CA GLU A 260 0.79 77.09 29.87
C GLU A 260 1.85 78.18 29.78
N GLN A 261 1.45 79.23 29.09
CA GLN A 261 1.90 80.65 29.27
C GLN A 261 1.24 81.47 28.20
N ASN A 262 0.11 82.12 28.66
CA ASN A 262 -0.27 83.46 28.28
C ASN A 262 -1.75 83.66 28.67
N GLY A 263 -1.89 84.56 29.69
CA GLY A 263 -3.22 85.08 30.07
C GLY A 263 -3.28 85.66 31.46
N SER A 264 -2.62 86.84 31.64
CA SER A 264 -3.02 87.72 32.72
C SER A 264 -4.33 88.43 32.40
#